data_aa1720c0aea4959aa1d7a699170a1e90
#
_entry.id   aa1720c0aea4959aa1d7a699170a1e90
#
_cell.length_a   1.000
_cell.length_b   1.000
_cell.length_c   1.000
_cell.angle_alpha   90.00
_cell.angle_beta   90.00
_cell.angle_gamma   90.00
#
_symmetry.space_group_name_H-M   'P 1'
#
loop_
_entity.id
_entity.type
_entity.pdbx_description
1 polymer ?
#
loop_
_entity_poly.entity_id
_entity_poly.type
_entity_poly.pdbx_seq_one_letter_code
_entity_poly.pdbx_strand_id
1 'polypeptide(L)'
;MIENLRNIAIIAHVDHGKTTLVDELLKQSGTLGERFGKVERVMESNDQERERGITILSKNTAIRWNDYRINIVDTPGHADFGGEVERVLSMVDSVLLLVDAQEGPMPQTRFVTQKAFQHGLRPIVVVNKIDKPGSRPDWVIDQVFELFDRLGASDDQLDFPIVYTSAVGGYAGLESDITEGDMTPLFEAIVSHCPAPEVDPEAPFQMQISNLDYNSYVGAIAVGRVTRGSIKPNQQVMVVKYDGEQHRAKIGVVYGYLGLERFEVNEATAGDIIAISGMEAPNVSDTLCDPEHVESMPPLTVDEPTVSMTFQVNTSPFAGKEGKYLTSRQLKERLERELIHNVALRVEEGTDPEKFKVSGRGELHLSVLIESMRREGFELAVSRPEVIFREVDGEICEPYEQLTVDVEENDQGTIMEALGNRKGELKDMVPDSKGRVRLDYIIPSRGLIGFQTEFMTSTSGTGLIYHVFDHYGPAQHGGIAPRKNGVLISNSQGKSLGFALYNLQERGRLFTSPGDEVYEGQIVGIHARDNDLVVNPLKGKQLTNIRAAGKDDAIILTPPLKYSLEQALEFIEEDELVEVTPQEIRIRKKYLKEHERKRASRE
;
A
#
# COMPACT_ATOMS: atom_id res chain seq x y z
N MET A 1 5.93 27.05 24.66
CA MET A 1 4.91 26.84 23.62
C MET A 1 5.32 27.60 22.37
N ILE A 2 5.39 26.97 21.23
CA ILE A 2 5.74 27.64 19.98
C ILE A 2 4.43 28.02 19.29
N GLU A 3 3.96 29.24 19.50
CA GLU A 3 2.60 29.67 19.11
C GLU A 3 2.33 29.63 17.60
N ASN A 4 3.36 29.83 16.77
CA ASN A 4 3.22 29.98 15.33
C ASN A 4 3.54 28.69 14.52
N LEU A 5 3.58 27.53 15.16
CA LEU A 5 3.81 26.24 14.51
C LEU A 5 2.57 25.37 14.60
N ARG A 6 2.25 24.67 13.51
CA ARG A 6 1.19 23.65 13.46
C ARG A 6 1.72 22.40 12.76
N ASN A 7 1.45 21.24 13.33
CA ASN A 7 1.81 19.94 12.73
C ASN A 7 0.53 19.16 12.47
N ILE A 8 0.22 18.90 11.22
CA ILE A 8 -0.99 18.20 10.79
C ILE A 8 -0.66 17.01 9.90
N ALA A 9 -1.43 15.95 10.03
CA ALA A 9 -1.44 14.86 9.06
C ALA A 9 -2.73 14.91 8.23
N ILE A 10 -2.65 14.55 6.95
CA ILE A 10 -3.83 14.47 6.09
C ILE A 10 -4.22 13.01 5.92
N ILE A 11 -5.43 12.69 6.36
CA ILE A 11 -6.07 11.38 6.25
C ILE A 11 -7.14 11.45 5.15
N ALA A 12 -7.06 10.58 4.17
CA ALA A 12 -8.06 10.48 3.12
C ALA A 12 -8.14 9.06 2.57
N HIS A 13 -9.32 8.70 2.08
CA HIS A 13 -9.44 7.53 1.20
C HIS A 13 -8.81 7.82 -0.17
N VAL A 14 -8.47 6.77 -0.89
CA VAL A 14 -8.03 6.87 -2.30
C VAL A 14 -9.07 7.65 -3.10
N ASP A 15 -8.63 8.49 -4.00
CA ASP A 15 -9.48 9.36 -4.86
C ASP A 15 -10.34 10.42 -4.15
N HIS A 16 -10.29 10.59 -2.82
CA HIS A 16 -11.00 11.68 -2.13
C HIS A 16 -10.41 13.07 -2.40
N GLY A 17 -9.26 13.16 -3.11
CA GLY A 17 -8.66 14.40 -3.56
C GLY A 17 -7.56 14.96 -2.67
N LYS A 18 -6.89 14.09 -1.88
CA LYS A 18 -5.80 14.45 -0.97
C LYS A 18 -4.68 15.20 -1.68
N THR A 19 -4.12 14.63 -2.74
CA THR A 19 -3.03 15.23 -3.53
C THR A 19 -3.43 16.59 -4.09
N THR A 20 -4.63 16.69 -4.65
CA THR A 20 -5.14 17.96 -5.21
C THR A 20 -5.31 19.03 -4.13
N LEU A 21 -5.78 18.66 -2.94
CA LEU A 21 -5.93 19.59 -1.82
C LEU A 21 -4.56 20.11 -1.36
N VAL A 22 -3.57 19.23 -1.19
CA VAL A 22 -2.22 19.64 -0.78
C VAL A 22 -1.56 20.52 -1.83
N ASP A 23 -1.73 20.20 -3.12
CA ASP A 23 -1.23 21.03 -4.21
C ASP A 23 -1.83 22.44 -4.19
N GLU A 24 -3.14 22.57 -3.91
CA GLU A 24 -3.80 23.88 -3.80
C GLU A 24 -3.35 24.65 -2.53
N LEU A 25 -3.15 23.98 -1.40
CA LEU A 25 -2.59 24.60 -0.20
C LEU A 25 -1.17 25.13 -0.46
N LEU A 26 -0.31 24.36 -1.10
CA LEU A 26 1.05 24.75 -1.47
C LEU A 26 1.04 25.96 -2.43
N LYS A 27 0.16 25.97 -3.40
CA LYS A 27 0.03 27.02 -4.40
C LYS A 27 -0.49 28.32 -3.78
N GLN A 28 -1.58 28.27 -3.01
CA GLN A 28 -2.24 29.45 -2.46
C GLN A 28 -1.51 30.04 -1.24
N SER A 29 -0.70 29.24 -0.53
CA SER A 29 0.20 29.77 0.51
C SER A 29 1.37 30.59 -0.06
N GLY A 30 1.58 30.59 -1.39
CA GLY A 30 2.73 31.26 -2.02
C GLY A 30 4.08 30.57 -1.75
N THR A 31 4.07 29.40 -1.14
CA THR A 31 5.29 28.65 -0.77
C THR A 31 6.02 28.11 -2.01
N LEU A 32 5.27 27.73 -3.04
CA LEU A 32 5.84 27.37 -4.35
C LEU A 32 6.21 28.66 -5.09
N GLY A 33 7.48 29.03 -5.11
CA GLY A 33 7.97 30.15 -5.89
C GLY A 33 7.70 29.97 -7.40
N GLU A 34 7.82 31.05 -8.20
CA GLU A 34 7.56 31.09 -9.66
C GLU A 34 8.28 30.00 -10.50
N ARG A 35 9.26 29.28 -9.91
CA ARG A 35 10.01 28.20 -10.56
C ARG A 35 9.23 26.90 -10.73
N PHE A 36 8.16 26.67 -9.97
CA PHE A 36 7.31 25.47 -10.04
C PHE A 36 6.05 25.71 -10.91
N GLY A 37 6.20 26.28 -12.10
CA GLY A 37 5.11 26.44 -13.03
C GLY A 37 4.46 25.08 -13.39
N LYS A 38 3.14 24.94 -13.15
CA LYS A 38 2.24 23.87 -13.62
C LYS A 38 2.72 22.42 -13.39
N VAL A 39 3.30 22.10 -12.26
CA VAL A 39 3.50 20.69 -11.88
C VAL A 39 2.23 20.24 -11.16
N GLU A 40 1.41 19.45 -11.83
CA GLU A 40 0.27 18.74 -11.23
C GLU A 40 0.79 17.53 -10.46
N ARG A 41 0.16 17.20 -9.33
CA ARG A 41 0.48 16.07 -8.45
C ARG A 41 1.90 16.11 -7.88
N VAL A 42 2.24 17.23 -7.30
CA VAL A 42 3.57 17.51 -6.74
C VAL A 42 3.97 16.52 -5.64
N MET A 43 3.01 15.98 -4.89
CA MET A 43 3.25 15.00 -3.82
C MET A 43 3.50 13.57 -4.31
N GLU A 44 3.10 13.22 -5.53
CA GLU A 44 3.30 11.88 -6.08
C GLU A 44 4.64 11.80 -6.81
N SER A 45 5.74 11.63 -6.08
CA SER A 45 7.09 11.55 -6.67
C SER A 45 7.46 10.15 -7.17
N ASN A 46 6.75 9.11 -6.72
CA ASN A 46 6.99 7.72 -7.09
C ASN A 46 6.06 7.31 -8.25
N ASP A 47 6.61 6.70 -9.29
CA ASP A 47 5.82 6.23 -10.44
C ASP A 47 4.75 5.20 -10.03
N GLN A 48 5.01 4.35 -9.05
CA GLN A 48 4.02 3.41 -8.52
C GLN A 48 2.85 4.10 -7.82
N GLU A 49 3.10 5.19 -7.09
CA GLU A 49 2.04 6.00 -6.48
C GLU A 49 1.15 6.64 -7.55
N ARG A 50 1.76 7.20 -8.62
CA ARG A 50 1.01 7.79 -9.75
C ARG A 50 0.17 6.79 -10.52
N GLU A 51 0.74 5.59 -10.78
CA GLU A 51 0.06 4.54 -11.54
C GLU A 51 -1.11 3.94 -10.76
N ARG A 52 -0.97 3.83 -9.43
CA ARG A 52 -1.97 3.20 -8.56
C ARG A 52 -2.94 4.21 -7.93
N GLY A 53 -2.62 5.51 -7.99
CA GLY A 53 -3.41 6.57 -7.34
C GLY A 53 -3.39 6.51 -5.81
N ILE A 54 -2.39 5.87 -5.20
CA ILE A 54 -2.28 5.71 -3.74
C ILE A 54 -0.98 6.31 -3.20
N THR A 55 -1.01 6.82 -1.97
CA THR A 55 0.21 7.16 -1.23
C THR A 55 0.79 5.90 -0.61
N ILE A 56 2.05 5.60 -0.91
CA ILE A 56 2.80 4.46 -0.39
C ILE A 56 3.71 4.90 0.75
N LEU A 57 4.44 6.00 0.54
CA LEU A 57 5.38 6.55 1.51
C LEU A 57 4.89 7.89 2.03
N SER A 58 5.01 8.09 3.34
CA SER A 58 4.72 9.38 3.96
C SER A 58 5.70 10.45 3.47
N LYS A 59 5.20 11.64 3.22
CA LYS A 59 5.98 12.80 2.80
C LYS A 59 5.73 13.97 3.72
N ASN A 60 6.81 14.65 4.06
CA ASN A 60 6.73 15.87 4.86
C ASN A 60 6.84 17.08 3.93
N THR A 61 5.94 18.02 4.11
CA THR A 61 5.99 19.34 3.49
C THR A 61 5.68 20.41 4.52
N ALA A 62 6.07 21.63 4.28
CA ALA A 62 5.73 22.74 5.14
C ALA A 62 5.30 23.94 4.29
N ILE A 63 4.28 24.64 4.76
CA ILE A 63 3.79 25.87 4.14
C ILE A 63 3.91 27.02 5.12
N ARG A 64 4.02 28.23 4.59
CA ARG A 64 3.90 29.47 5.38
C ARG A 64 2.59 30.16 5.01
N TRP A 65 1.79 30.44 6.03
CA TRP A 65 0.57 31.20 5.86
C TRP A 65 0.50 32.29 6.94
N ASN A 66 0.55 33.54 6.52
CA ASN A 66 0.81 34.69 7.41
C ASN A 66 2.07 34.45 8.28
N ASP A 67 1.96 34.58 9.60
CA ASP A 67 3.05 34.36 10.54
C ASP A 67 3.19 32.89 10.97
N TYR A 68 2.33 31.99 10.45
CA TYR A 68 2.33 30.57 10.82
C TYR A 68 3.15 29.73 9.85
N ARG A 69 3.81 28.75 10.42
CA ARG A 69 4.37 27.60 9.72
C ARG A 69 3.52 26.39 9.99
N ILE A 70 3.05 25.75 8.94
CA ILE A 70 2.22 24.56 9.01
C ILE A 70 3.00 23.41 8.36
N ASN A 71 3.42 22.45 9.17
CA ASN A 71 3.96 21.19 8.68
C ASN A 71 2.81 20.26 8.32
N ILE A 72 2.85 19.72 7.12
CA ILE A 72 1.85 18.81 6.59
C ILE A 72 2.53 17.48 6.33
N VAL A 73 2.05 16.43 6.98
CA VAL A 73 2.54 15.07 6.76
C VAL A 73 1.48 14.30 5.98
N ASP A 74 1.86 13.86 4.79
CA ASP A 74 1.00 13.02 3.95
C ASP A 74 0.99 11.60 4.49
N THR A 75 -0.20 11.02 4.74
CA THR A 75 -0.35 9.67 5.27
C THR A 75 -0.78 8.70 4.19
N PRO A 76 -0.20 7.48 4.16
CA PRO A 76 -0.77 6.39 3.39
C PRO A 76 -2.22 6.12 3.81
N GLY A 77 -3.10 5.95 2.84
CA GLY A 77 -4.50 5.62 3.11
C GLY A 77 -4.75 4.12 3.30
N HIS A 78 -3.90 3.27 2.76
CA HIS A 78 -4.09 1.83 2.74
C HIS A 78 -3.57 1.17 4.03
N ALA A 79 -4.35 0.24 4.59
CA ALA A 79 -4.02 -0.44 5.85
C ALA A 79 -2.72 -1.26 5.82
N ASP A 80 -2.31 -1.74 4.64
CA ASP A 80 -1.03 -2.45 4.45
C ASP A 80 0.19 -1.60 4.80
N PHE A 81 0.02 -0.26 4.84
CA PHE A 81 1.03 0.70 5.26
C PHE A 81 0.79 1.23 6.68
N GLY A 82 0.09 0.46 7.53
CA GLY A 82 -0.25 0.85 8.90
C GLY A 82 0.94 1.27 9.75
N GLY A 83 2.10 0.65 9.57
CA GLY A 83 3.34 1.06 10.24
C GLY A 83 3.80 2.47 9.88
N GLU A 84 3.57 2.92 8.63
CA GLU A 84 3.82 4.29 8.19
C GLU A 84 2.85 5.26 8.87
N VAL A 85 1.57 4.87 8.95
CA VAL A 85 0.52 5.68 9.59
C VAL A 85 0.85 5.97 11.06
N GLU A 86 1.20 4.94 11.84
CA GLU A 86 1.58 5.08 13.25
C GLU A 86 2.74 6.07 13.43
N ARG A 87 3.76 5.97 12.59
CA ARG A 87 4.93 6.85 12.64
C ARG A 87 4.59 8.29 12.30
N VAL A 88 3.70 8.50 11.32
CA VAL A 88 3.22 9.83 10.95
C VAL A 88 2.44 10.46 12.10
N LEU A 89 1.49 9.71 12.66
CA LEU A 89 0.63 10.21 13.73
C LEU A 89 1.40 10.58 15.01
N SER A 90 2.55 9.95 15.26
CA SER A 90 3.43 10.31 16.38
C SER A 90 4.10 11.69 16.23
N MET A 91 4.15 12.25 15.02
CA MET A 91 4.82 13.52 14.74
C MET A 91 3.89 14.74 14.73
N VAL A 92 2.57 14.54 14.75
CA VAL A 92 1.59 15.60 14.52
C VAL A 92 0.73 15.89 15.73
N ASP A 93 0.04 17.03 15.73
CA ASP A 93 -0.81 17.51 16.82
C ASP A 93 -2.30 17.48 16.46
N SER A 94 -2.63 17.34 15.17
CA SER A 94 -4.01 17.25 14.68
C SER A 94 -4.04 16.52 13.33
N VAL A 95 -5.23 16.15 12.89
CA VAL A 95 -5.45 15.48 11.59
C VAL A 95 -6.52 16.20 10.77
N LEU A 96 -6.27 16.35 9.47
CA LEU A 96 -7.29 16.71 8.50
C LEU A 96 -7.92 15.44 7.95
N LEU A 97 -9.17 15.20 8.26
CA LEU A 97 -9.94 14.09 7.72
C LEU A 97 -10.66 14.55 6.46
N LEU A 98 -10.15 14.14 5.29
CA LEU A 98 -10.70 14.50 3.99
C LEU A 98 -11.71 13.44 3.54
N VAL A 99 -12.95 13.85 3.29
CA VAL A 99 -14.06 12.98 2.90
C VAL A 99 -14.71 13.50 1.63
N ASP A 100 -14.99 12.61 0.68
CA ASP A 100 -15.72 12.95 -0.54
C ASP A 100 -17.20 13.22 -0.23
N ALA A 101 -17.73 14.34 -0.77
CA ALA A 101 -19.11 14.78 -0.55
C ALA A 101 -20.19 13.84 -1.12
N GLN A 102 -19.82 12.87 -1.98
CA GLN A 102 -20.73 11.87 -2.54
C GLN A 102 -20.65 10.53 -1.83
N GLU A 103 -19.42 10.09 -1.52
CA GLU A 103 -19.12 8.74 -1.03
C GLU A 103 -19.19 8.62 0.50
N GLY A 104 -18.85 9.71 1.19
CA GLY A 104 -18.75 9.70 2.65
C GLY A 104 -17.49 8.99 3.17
N PRO A 105 -17.41 8.70 4.48
CA PRO A 105 -16.26 8.02 5.07
C PRO A 105 -16.19 6.57 4.61
N MET A 106 -15.01 6.17 4.12
CA MET A 106 -14.74 4.84 3.58
C MET A 106 -13.91 4.00 4.58
N PRO A 107 -13.85 2.66 4.46
CA PRO A 107 -13.18 1.79 5.44
C PRO A 107 -11.71 2.14 5.74
N GLN A 108 -10.95 2.56 4.75
CA GLN A 108 -9.56 2.98 4.96
C GLN A 108 -9.46 4.22 5.86
N THR A 109 -10.38 5.17 5.67
CA THR A 109 -10.52 6.35 6.53
C THR A 109 -10.75 5.94 7.99
N ARG A 110 -11.59 4.91 8.22
CA ARG A 110 -11.88 4.38 9.55
C ARG A 110 -10.63 3.92 10.29
N PHE A 111 -9.78 3.11 9.64
CA PHE A 111 -8.55 2.59 10.25
C PHE A 111 -7.62 3.73 10.70
N VAL A 112 -7.32 4.67 9.81
CA VAL A 112 -6.39 5.77 10.12
C VAL A 112 -6.98 6.70 11.18
N THR A 113 -8.30 6.95 11.15
CA THR A 113 -9.01 7.76 12.16
C THR A 113 -8.98 7.09 13.53
N GLN A 114 -9.19 5.77 13.60
CA GLN A 114 -9.08 5.02 14.85
C GLN A 114 -7.70 5.16 15.49
N LYS A 115 -6.64 5.04 14.67
CA LYS A 115 -5.26 5.24 15.13
C LYS A 115 -5.03 6.68 15.59
N ALA A 116 -5.52 7.68 14.86
CA ALA A 116 -5.43 9.08 15.27
C ALA A 116 -6.10 9.32 16.64
N PHE A 117 -7.26 8.72 16.88
CA PHE A 117 -7.96 8.85 18.16
C PHE A 117 -7.23 8.17 19.31
N GLN A 118 -6.58 7.02 19.07
CA GLN A 118 -5.71 6.36 20.06
C GLN A 118 -4.54 7.23 20.47
N HIS A 119 -4.02 8.08 19.57
CA HIS A 119 -3.00 9.09 19.84
C HIS A 119 -3.56 10.37 20.46
N GLY A 120 -4.87 10.46 20.71
CA GLY A 120 -5.50 11.65 21.30
C GLY A 120 -5.60 12.85 20.34
N LEU A 121 -5.39 12.64 19.04
CA LEU A 121 -5.42 13.71 18.04
C LEU A 121 -6.84 14.20 17.80
N ARG A 122 -6.99 15.52 17.59
CA ARG A 122 -8.27 16.17 17.27
C ARG A 122 -8.42 16.27 15.75
N PRO A 123 -9.57 15.85 15.18
CA PRO A 123 -9.82 15.92 13.76
C PRO A 123 -10.35 17.29 13.34
N ILE A 124 -9.96 17.73 12.13
CA ILE A 124 -10.64 18.77 11.36
C ILE A 124 -11.25 18.05 10.16
N VAL A 125 -12.56 18.09 10.00
CA VAL A 125 -13.24 17.39 8.90
C VAL A 125 -13.34 18.29 7.69
N VAL A 126 -12.83 17.79 6.56
CA VAL A 126 -12.85 18.50 5.27
C VAL A 126 -13.71 17.72 4.30
N VAL A 127 -14.89 18.26 3.97
CA VAL A 127 -15.81 17.67 2.99
C VAL A 127 -15.44 18.21 1.61
N ASN A 128 -14.82 17.37 0.79
CA ASN A 128 -14.29 17.76 -0.52
C ASN A 128 -15.21 17.35 -1.66
N LYS A 129 -15.01 17.97 -2.82
CA LYS A 129 -15.76 17.74 -4.06
C LYS A 129 -17.24 18.15 -3.96
N ILE A 130 -17.52 19.21 -3.21
CA ILE A 130 -18.87 19.78 -3.09
C ILE A 130 -19.41 20.30 -4.43
N ASP A 131 -18.53 20.60 -5.38
CA ASP A 131 -18.84 21.02 -6.76
C ASP A 131 -19.43 19.91 -7.63
N LYS A 132 -19.32 18.64 -7.21
CA LYS A 132 -19.81 17.52 -8.01
C LYS A 132 -21.34 17.41 -7.98
N PRO A 133 -21.98 17.12 -9.14
CA PRO A 133 -23.40 16.80 -9.18
C PRO A 133 -23.73 15.61 -8.27
N GLY A 134 -24.71 15.77 -7.39
CA GLY A 134 -25.11 14.71 -6.45
C GLY A 134 -24.29 14.68 -5.15
N SER A 135 -23.49 15.70 -4.87
CA SER A 135 -22.91 15.90 -3.54
C SER A 135 -24.01 16.02 -2.48
N ARG A 136 -23.75 15.46 -1.29
CA ARG A 136 -24.68 15.43 -0.14
C ARG A 136 -23.94 15.70 1.17
N PRO A 137 -23.42 16.90 1.35
CA PRO A 137 -22.53 17.23 2.46
C PRO A 137 -23.12 16.93 3.83
N ASP A 138 -24.40 17.25 4.06
CA ASP A 138 -25.07 17.01 5.35
C ASP A 138 -25.10 15.51 5.71
N TRP A 139 -25.44 14.66 4.74
CA TRP A 139 -25.42 13.21 4.95
C TRP A 139 -24.00 12.72 5.25
N VAL A 140 -22.97 13.28 4.59
CA VAL A 140 -21.56 12.91 4.85
C VAL A 140 -21.17 13.25 6.29
N ILE A 141 -21.58 14.42 6.79
CA ILE A 141 -21.30 14.82 8.18
C ILE A 141 -21.99 13.89 9.18
N ASP A 142 -23.24 13.50 8.94
CA ASP A 142 -23.93 12.50 9.76
C ASP A 142 -23.16 11.17 9.80
N GLN A 143 -22.66 10.72 8.65
CA GLN A 143 -21.87 9.49 8.56
C GLN A 143 -20.50 9.61 9.25
N VAL A 144 -19.86 10.76 9.20
CA VAL A 144 -18.60 11.02 9.92
C VAL A 144 -18.86 11.02 11.43
N PHE A 145 -19.91 11.67 11.88
CA PHE A 145 -20.29 11.70 13.30
C PHE A 145 -20.58 10.29 13.82
N GLU A 146 -21.36 9.50 13.07
CA GLU A 146 -21.64 8.10 13.40
C GLU A 146 -20.36 7.23 13.45
N LEU A 147 -19.44 7.46 12.50
CA LEU A 147 -18.14 6.80 12.51
C LEU A 147 -17.35 7.14 13.78
N PHE A 148 -17.27 8.40 14.16
CA PHE A 148 -16.51 8.84 15.33
C PHE A 148 -17.10 8.27 16.63
N ASP A 149 -18.41 8.28 16.77
CA ASP A 149 -19.11 7.68 17.91
C ASP A 149 -18.80 6.18 18.02
N ARG A 150 -18.89 5.44 16.90
CA ARG A 150 -18.54 4.01 16.84
C ARG A 150 -17.06 3.73 17.16
N LEU A 151 -16.16 4.65 16.88
CA LEU A 151 -14.74 4.54 17.21
C LEU A 151 -14.43 4.93 18.65
N GLY A 152 -15.42 5.36 19.43
CA GLY A 152 -15.26 5.76 20.81
C GLY A 152 -14.53 7.10 20.97
N ALA A 153 -14.81 8.04 20.07
CA ALA A 153 -14.27 9.39 20.14
C ALA A 153 -14.63 10.07 21.47
N SER A 154 -13.71 10.87 22.00
CA SER A 154 -13.97 11.75 23.15
C SER A 154 -14.87 12.93 22.76
N ASP A 155 -15.46 13.60 23.75
CA ASP A 155 -16.27 14.80 23.53
C ASP A 155 -15.49 15.87 22.73
N ASP A 156 -14.20 16.06 23.03
CA ASP A 156 -13.31 16.97 22.30
C ASP A 156 -13.07 16.56 20.83
N GLN A 157 -13.16 15.26 20.53
CA GLN A 157 -13.01 14.73 19.18
C GLN A 157 -14.33 14.75 18.40
N LEU A 158 -15.47 14.73 19.10
CA LEU A 158 -16.80 14.88 18.51
C LEU A 158 -17.17 16.35 18.22
N ASP A 159 -16.53 17.31 18.89
CA ASP A 159 -16.68 18.75 18.62
C ASP A 159 -15.68 19.19 17.54
N PHE A 160 -15.77 18.58 16.36
CA PHE A 160 -14.86 18.82 15.25
C PHE A 160 -15.33 19.97 14.35
N PRO A 161 -14.42 20.85 13.89
CA PRO A 161 -14.71 21.85 12.88
C PRO A 161 -14.91 21.21 11.51
N ILE A 162 -15.80 21.78 10.72
CA ILE A 162 -16.13 21.34 9.37
C ILE A 162 -15.75 22.42 8.38
N VAL A 163 -15.05 22.03 7.31
CA VAL A 163 -14.72 22.89 6.18
C VAL A 163 -15.15 22.20 4.89
N TYR A 164 -15.91 22.92 4.07
CA TYR A 164 -16.35 22.42 2.77
C TYR A 164 -15.39 22.91 1.68
N THR A 165 -14.99 22.03 0.77
CA THR A 165 -13.97 22.35 -0.24
C THR A 165 -14.30 21.81 -1.62
N SER A 166 -13.84 22.52 -2.64
CA SER A 166 -13.55 21.97 -3.96
C SER A 166 -12.05 22.14 -4.23
N ALA A 167 -11.28 21.09 -4.01
CA ALA A 167 -9.84 21.13 -4.25
C ALA A 167 -9.51 21.43 -5.73
N VAL A 168 -10.31 20.92 -6.67
CA VAL A 168 -10.15 21.20 -8.10
C VAL A 168 -10.54 22.65 -8.42
N GLY A 169 -11.58 23.18 -7.78
CA GLY A 169 -12.01 24.57 -7.92
C GLY A 169 -11.12 25.56 -7.16
N GLY A 170 -10.29 25.08 -6.23
CA GLY A 170 -9.35 25.90 -5.46
C GLY A 170 -10.02 26.77 -4.40
N TYR A 171 -11.18 26.39 -3.86
CA TYR A 171 -11.91 27.16 -2.86
C TYR A 171 -12.38 26.32 -1.67
N ALA A 172 -12.57 27.00 -0.54
CA ALA A 172 -13.06 26.46 0.71
C ALA A 172 -14.05 27.41 1.38
N GLY A 173 -14.90 26.87 2.26
CA GLY A 173 -15.84 27.67 3.06
C GLY A 173 -16.40 26.91 4.25
N LEU A 174 -17.13 27.64 5.10
CA LEU A 174 -17.78 27.08 6.29
C LEU A 174 -19.23 26.64 6.02
N GLU A 175 -19.77 26.97 4.87
CA GLU A 175 -21.11 26.60 4.42
C GLU A 175 -21.03 25.67 3.21
N SER A 176 -21.96 24.72 3.10
CA SER A 176 -21.94 23.67 2.07
C SER A 176 -22.33 24.16 0.65
N ASP A 177 -22.91 25.37 0.54
CA ASP A 177 -23.37 25.96 -0.71
C ASP A 177 -22.36 26.89 -1.40
N ILE A 178 -21.13 26.98 -0.86
CA ILE A 178 -20.06 27.78 -1.45
C ILE A 178 -19.69 27.30 -2.85
N THR A 179 -19.48 28.21 -3.78
CA THR A 179 -19.16 27.94 -5.19
C THR A 179 -17.92 28.68 -5.69
N GLU A 180 -17.41 29.66 -4.93
CA GLU A 180 -16.24 30.46 -5.28
C GLU A 180 -15.49 30.94 -4.04
N GLY A 181 -14.24 31.32 -4.18
CA GLY A 181 -13.38 31.81 -3.10
C GLY A 181 -11.95 31.30 -3.24
N ASP A 182 -11.28 31.14 -2.11
CA ASP A 182 -9.93 30.59 -2.00
C ASP A 182 -9.84 29.63 -0.80
N MET A 183 -8.63 29.11 -0.51
CA MET A 183 -8.40 28.17 0.61
C MET A 183 -8.24 28.86 1.98
N THR A 184 -8.40 30.18 2.09
CA THR A 184 -8.28 30.91 3.37
C THR A 184 -9.10 30.32 4.50
N PRO A 185 -10.38 29.93 4.33
CA PRO A 185 -11.16 29.31 5.42
C PRO A 185 -10.55 28.02 5.96
N LEU A 186 -9.90 27.23 5.10
CA LEU A 186 -9.21 26.01 5.54
C LEU A 186 -7.92 26.34 6.30
N PHE A 187 -7.14 27.32 5.86
CA PHE A 187 -5.97 27.79 6.61
C PHE A 187 -6.35 28.32 7.99
N GLU A 188 -7.41 29.12 8.08
CA GLU A 188 -7.93 29.65 9.33
C GLU A 188 -8.42 28.54 10.26
N ALA A 189 -9.11 27.53 9.75
CA ALA A 189 -9.52 26.38 10.51
C ALA A 189 -8.31 25.60 11.09
N ILE A 190 -7.28 25.38 10.28
CA ILE A 190 -6.05 24.71 10.74
C ILE A 190 -5.39 25.53 11.86
N VAL A 191 -5.21 26.82 11.69
CA VAL A 191 -4.55 27.68 12.68
C VAL A 191 -5.33 27.76 13.98
N SER A 192 -6.67 27.81 13.91
CA SER A 192 -7.55 28.00 15.06
C SER A 192 -7.78 26.72 15.85
N HIS A 193 -7.91 25.58 15.17
CA HIS A 193 -8.32 24.32 15.81
C HIS A 193 -7.17 23.31 16.01
N CYS A 194 -6.10 23.37 15.21
CA CYS A 194 -4.92 22.57 15.48
C CYS A 194 -4.16 23.19 16.68
N PRO A 195 -3.93 22.46 17.76
CA PRO A 195 -3.18 22.98 18.89
C PRO A 195 -1.73 23.29 18.51
N ALA A 196 -1.16 24.30 19.15
CA ALA A 196 0.28 24.53 19.07
C ALA A 196 1.02 23.39 19.81
N PRO A 197 2.23 23.01 19.36
CA PRO A 197 3.01 21.97 20.04
C PRO A 197 3.25 22.30 21.51
N GLU A 198 2.87 21.39 22.40
CA GLU A 198 3.18 21.47 23.84
C GLU A 198 4.58 20.93 24.10
N VAL A 199 5.59 21.78 23.94
CA VAL A 199 7.00 21.39 24.01
C VAL A 199 7.81 22.38 24.87
N ASP A 200 8.97 21.93 25.37
CA ASP A 200 9.92 22.76 26.11
C ASP A 200 11.20 22.96 25.28
N PRO A 201 11.39 24.14 24.67
CA PRO A 201 12.57 24.43 23.86
C PRO A 201 13.84 24.65 24.68
N GLU A 202 13.75 24.90 26.01
CA GLU A 202 14.90 25.12 26.90
C GLU A 202 15.40 23.83 27.58
N ALA A 203 14.63 22.74 27.47
CA ALA A 203 15.02 21.44 28.01
C ALA A 203 16.19 20.81 27.22
N PRO A 204 16.87 19.79 27.76
CA PRO A 204 17.86 19.02 27.02
C PRO A 204 17.25 18.39 25.75
N PHE A 205 18.00 18.40 24.66
CA PHE A 205 17.56 17.90 23.36
C PHE A 205 17.06 16.45 23.41
N GLN A 206 15.92 16.19 22.77
CA GLN A 206 15.40 14.86 22.53
C GLN A 206 14.58 14.83 21.23
N MET A 207 14.77 13.78 20.45
CA MET A 207 14.06 13.51 19.22
C MET A 207 13.99 12.00 18.98
N GLN A 208 12.86 11.48 18.54
CA GLN A 208 12.75 10.09 18.07
C GLN A 208 12.76 10.04 16.54
N ILE A 209 13.49 9.06 16.00
CA ILE A 209 13.49 8.81 14.55
C ILE A 209 12.20 8.10 14.17
N SER A 210 11.34 8.81 13.45
CA SER A 210 10.05 8.27 12.97
C SER A 210 10.15 7.70 11.57
N ASN A 211 11.02 8.25 10.71
CA ASN A 211 11.20 7.76 9.35
C ASN A 211 12.67 7.86 8.92
N LEU A 212 13.04 7.05 7.93
CA LEU A 212 14.35 7.08 7.32
C LEU A 212 14.21 7.34 5.82
N ASP A 213 15.10 8.16 5.31
CA ASP A 213 15.27 8.41 3.89
C ASP A 213 16.73 8.16 3.51
N TYR A 214 17.03 8.04 2.24
CA TYR A 214 18.38 7.78 1.76
C TYR A 214 18.72 8.69 0.59
N ASN A 215 19.89 9.29 0.68
CA ASN A 215 20.47 10.05 -0.42
C ASN A 215 21.86 9.50 -0.74
N SER A 216 22.17 9.30 -2.01
CA SER A 216 23.44 8.72 -2.46
C SER A 216 24.68 9.52 -2.06
N TYR A 217 24.52 10.81 -1.75
CA TYR A 217 25.63 11.70 -1.37
C TYR A 217 25.85 11.81 0.14
N VAL A 218 24.75 11.87 0.90
CA VAL A 218 24.81 12.10 2.36
C VAL A 218 24.48 10.85 3.18
N GLY A 219 24.11 9.74 2.51
CA GLY A 219 23.75 8.48 3.16
C GLY A 219 22.35 8.50 3.74
N ALA A 220 22.18 7.83 4.88
CA ALA A 220 20.91 7.77 5.59
C ALA A 220 20.55 9.14 6.19
N ILE A 221 19.26 9.49 6.06
CA ILE A 221 18.68 10.72 6.58
C ILE A 221 17.55 10.32 7.54
N ALA A 222 17.72 10.65 8.81
CA ALA A 222 16.74 10.41 9.85
C ALA A 222 15.72 11.55 9.92
N VAL A 223 14.44 11.24 9.88
CA VAL A 223 13.33 12.19 9.97
C VAL A 223 12.57 11.96 11.26
N GLY A 224 12.22 13.04 11.95
CA GLY A 224 11.43 12.97 13.17
C GLY A 224 11.06 14.34 13.71
N ARG A 225 10.26 14.35 14.77
CA ARG A 225 9.89 15.55 15.49
C ARG A 225 10.83 15.77 16.66
N VAL A 226 11.33 16.99 16.83
CA VAL A 226 12.04 17.40 18.03
C VAL A 226 11.04 17.51 19.18
N THR A 227 11.16 16.66 20.18
CA THR A 227 10.19 16.63 21.30
C THR A 227 10.54 17.67 22.37
N ARG A 228 11.83 17.95 22.57
CA ARG A 228 12.28 19.01 23.49
C ARG A 228 13.66 19.52 23.10
N GLY A 229 14.00 20.71 23.57
CA GLY A 229 15.30 21.34 23.35
C GLY A 229 15.51 21.85 21.93
N SER A 230 16.77 21.94 21.53
CA SER A 230 17.18 22.34 20.18
C SER A 230 18.38 21.54 19.70
N ILE A 231 18.58 21.51 18.38
CA ILE A 231 19.68 20.80 17.71
C ILE A 231 20.34 21.68 16.66
N LYS A 232 21.66 21.62 16.58
CA LYS A 232 22.48 22.33 15.59
C LYS A 232 23.33 21.38 14.76
N PRO A 233 23.70 21.74 13.53
CA PRO A 233 24.66 20.99 12.75
C PRO A 233 25.97 20.79 13.53
N ASN A 234 26.62 19.64 13.33
CA ASN A 234 27.85 19.24 14.01
C ASN A 234 27.75 19.00 15.52
N GLN A 235 26.59 19.06 16.13
CA GLN A 235 26.37 18.77 17.56
C GLN A 235 26.56 17.27 17.83
N GLN A 236 27.09 16.96 19.04
CA GLN A 236 27.15 15.58 19.53
C GLN A 236 25.82 15.19 20.19
N VAL A 237 25.37 14.00 19.95
CA VAL A 237 24.16 13.40 20.54
C VAL A 237 24.46 11.99 21.05
N MET A 238 23.67 11.53 21.99
CA MET A 238 23.57 10.11 22.34
C MET A 238 22.45 9.48 21.55
N VAL A 239 22.76 8.41 20.83
CA VAL A 239 21.78 7.56 20.17
C VAL A 239 21.43 6.41 21.11
N VAL A 240 20.17 6.27 21.45
CA VAL A 240 19.64 5.15 22.22
C VAL A 240 18.82 4.28 21.30
N LYS A 241 19.28 3.06 21.07
CA LYS A 241 18.60 2.06 20.24
C LYS A 241 17.36 1.51 20.96
N TYR A 242 16.44 0.92 20.20
CA TYR A 242 15.22 0.30 20.75
C TYR A 242 15.49 -0.86 21.73
N ASP A 243 16.65 -1.52 21.62
CA ASP A 243 17.14 -2.59 22.51
C ASP A 243 17.91 -2.08 23.74
N GLY A 244 18.08 -0.75 23.85
CA GLY A 244 18.77 -0.08 24.94
C GLY A 244 20.27 0.11 24.72
N GLU A 245 20.85 -0.32 23.60
CA GLU A 245 22.23 -0.02 23.24
C GLU A 245 22.40 1.51 23.07
N GLN A 246 23.52 2.03 23.54
CA GLN A 246 23.82 3.47 23.50
C GLN A 246 25.15 3.73 22.84
N HIS A 247 25.19 4.70 21.93
CA HIS A 247 26.44 5.17 21.37
C HIS A 247 26.40 6.69 21.08
N ARG A 248 27.57 7.31 21.10
CA ARG A 248 27.66 8.72 20.71
C ARG A 248 27.75 8.87 19.22
N ALA A 249 26.99 9.82 18.70
CA ALA A 249 27.02 10.19 17.29
C ALA A 249 27.21 11.70 17.13
N LYS A 250 27.75 12.10 16.00
CA LYS A 250 27.86 13.51 15.64
C LYS A 250 26.87 13.78 14.50
N ILE A 251 25.98 14.74 14.70
CA ILE A 251 25.06 15.19 13.66
C ILE A 251 25.86 15.87 12.54
N GLY A 252 25.54 15.56 11.29
CA GLY A 252 26.11 16.24 10.14
C GLY A 252 25.34 17.53 9.86
N VAL A 253 24.32 17.43 9.02
CA VAL A 253 23.47 18.54 8.61
C VAL A 253 22.07 18.37 9.18
N VAL A 254 21.46 19.48 9.56
CA VAL A 254 20.06 19.57 9.99
C VAL A 254 19.27 20.25 8.88
N TYR A 255 18.17 19.62 8.47
CA TYR A 255 17.28 20.13 7.42
C TYR A 255 15.90 20.43 7.98
N GLY A 256 15.36 21.58 7.59
CA GLY A 256 13.95 21.90 7.69
C GLY A 256 13.23 21.65 6.38
N TYR A 257 11.90 21.77 6.38
CA TYR A 257 11.05 21.65 5.21
C TYR A 257 10.42 22.99 4.84
N LEU A 258 10.34 23.29 3.54
CA LEU A 258 9.55 24.38 3.00
C LEU A 258 9.08 23.98 1.59
N GLY A 259 7.78 23.91 1.37
CA GLY A 259 7.25 23.21 0.22
C GLY A 259 7.67 21.76 0.28
N LEU A 260 8.10 21.20 -0.83
CA LEU A 260 8.62 19.82 -0.92
C LEU A 260 10.13 19.73 -0.76
N GLU A 261 10.81 20.86 -0.65
CA GLU A 261 12.27 20.91 -0.58
C GLU A 261 12.74 20.87 0.87
N ARG A 262 13.87 20.20 1.08
CA ARG A 262 14.66 20.30 2.31
C ARG A 262 15.69 21.39 2.15
N PHE A 263 15.83 22.22 3.14
CA PHE A 263 16.86 23.25 3.21
C PHE A 263 17.65 23.14 4.51
N GLU A 264 18.92 23.45 4.44
CA GLU A 264 19.78 23.42 5.63
C GLU A 264 19.38 24.52 6.60
N VAL A 265 19.32 24.16 7.89
CA VAL A 265 19.04 25.10 8.96
C VAL A 265 20.20 25.14 9.95
N ASN A 266 20.45 26.32 10.51
CA ASN A 266 21.51 26.49 11.52
C ASN A 266 21.10 25.99 12.90
N GLU A 267 19.82 25.89 13.17
CA GLU A 267 19.22 25.40 14.40
C GLU A 267 17.77 24.96 14.15
N ALA A 268 17.37 23.88 14.79
CA ALA A 268 15.97 23.45 14.85
C ALA A 268 15.56 23.29 16.32
N THR A 269 14.33 23.66 16.64
CA THR A 269 13.81 23.70 18.00
C THR A 269 12.68 22.72 18.21
N ALA A 270 12.38 22.43 19.47
CA ALA A 270 11.29 21.56 19.87
C ALA A 270 9.97 21.90 19.16
N GLY A 271 9.21 20.87 18.80
CA GLY A 271 7.95 20.96 18.06
C GLY A 271 8.11 20.83 16.55
N ASP A 272 9.29 21.14 15.98
CA ASP A 272 9.49 21.08 14.54
C ASP A 272 9.76 19.66 14.04
N ILE A 273 9.33 19.37 12.81
CA ILE A 273 9.65 18.14 12.07
C ILE A 273 10.85 18.43 11.20
N ILE A 274 11.93 17.68 11.41
CA ILE A 274 13.22 17.90 10.79
C ILE A 274 13.79 16.63 10.19
N ALA A 275 14.82 16.80 9.35
CA ALA A 275 15.63 15.70 8.87
C ALA A 275 17.11 15.92 9.26
N ILE A 276 17.79 14.84 9.61
CA ILE A 276 19.18 14.87 10.09
C ILE A 276 20.00 13.86 9.29
N SER A 277 21.19 14.28 8.85
CA SER A 277 22.16 13.41 8.17
C SER A 277 23.47 13.28 8.97
N GLY A 278 24.33 12.37 8.55
CA GLY A 278 25.67 12.19 9.08
C GLY A 278 25.79 11.20 10.25
N MET A 279 24.75 10.45 10.55
CA MET A 279 24.78 9.36 11.53
C MET A 279 25.08 8.02 10.86
N GLU A 280 25.81 7.15 11.56
CA GLU A 280 26.04 5.77 11.13
C GLU A 280 24.84 4.89 11.50
N ALA A 281 24.29 4.18 10.51
CA ALA A 281 23.23 3.18 10.67
C ALA A 281 22.08 3.57 11.64
N PRO A 282 21.39 4.73 11.42
CA PRO A 282 20.23 5.08 12.21
C PRO A 282 19.09 4.09 11.93
N ASN A 283 18.26 3.79 12.94
CA ASN A 283 17.06 2.99 12.79
C ASN A 283 15.82 3.78 13.20
N VAL A 284 14.68 3.38 12.68
CA VAL A 284 13.40 3.88 13.18
C VAL A 284 13.23 3.47 14.64
N SER A 285 12.60 4.33 15.43
CA SER A 285 12.48 4.26 16.90
C SER A 285 13.74 4.58 17.71
N ASP A 286 14.92 4.76 17.10
CA ASP A 286 16.07 5.26 17.83
C ASP A 286 15.76 6.64 18.42
N THR A 287 16.18 6.85 19.67
CA THR A 287 16.06 8.16 20.33
C THR A 287 17.40 8.89 20.29
N LEU A 288 17.38 10.12 19.81
CA LEU A 288 18.51 11.04 19.87
C LEU A 288 18.32 11.97 21.06
N CYS A 289 19.30 12.04 21.94
CA CYS A 289 19.23 12.89 23.13
C CYS A 289 20.54 13.59 23.41
N ASP A 290 20.47 14.59 24.31
CA ASP A 290 21.62 15.23 24.85
C ASP A 290 22.54 14.21 25.54
N PRO A 291 23.88 14.22 25.31
CA PRO A 291 24.79 13.23 25.89
C PRO A 291 24.88 13.26 27.43
N GLU A 292 24.49 14.37 28.06
CA GLU A 292 24.50 14.52 29.53
C GLU A 292 23.14 14.17 30.15
N HIS A 293 22.06 14.12 29.32
CA HIS A 293 20.69 13.81 29.73
C HIS A 293 20.11 12.71 28.85
N VAL A 294 20.59 11.49 29.04
CA VAL A 294 20.22 10.34 28.24
C VAL A 294 18.87 9.77 28.71
N GLU A 295 17.86 9.89 27.88
CA GLU A 295 16.52 9.40 28.16
C GLU A 295 15.90 8.86 26.86
N SER A 296 15.59 7.56 26.82
CA SER A 296 14.95 6.92 25.66
C SER A 296 13.47 7.21 25.64
N MET A 297 12.92 7.40 24.44
CA MET A 297 11.48 7.40 24.22
C MET A 297 10.98 5.95 24.05
N PRO A 298 9.70 5.68 24.38
CA PRO A 298 9.11 4.39 24.07
C PRO A 298 9.23 4.08 22.57
N PRO A 299 9.59 2.84 22.18
CA PRO A 299 9.68 2.49 20.77
C PRO A 299 8.33 2.67 20.09
N LEU A 300 8.36 3.13 18.84
CA LEU A 300 7.16 3.22 18.02
C LEU A 300 6.63 1.81 17.77
N THR A 301 5.37 1.60 18.11
CA THR A 301 4.70 0.32 17.86
C THR A 301 4.47 0.18 16.35
N VAL A 302 5.01 -0.87 15.78
CA VAL A 302 4.70 -1.24 14.40
C VAL A 302 3.93 -2.54 14.46
N ASP A 303 2.73 -2.51 13.91
CA ASP A 303 1.93 -3.73 13.81
C ASP A 303 2.71 -4.84 13.09
N GLU A 304 2.59 -6.05 13.57
CA GLU A 304 3.34 -7.17 13.03
C GLU A 304 2.79 -7.66 11.67
N PRO A 305 3.65 -8.29 10.84
CA PRO A 305 3.24 -8.87 9.57
C PRO A 305 2.10 -9.89 9.71
N THR A 306 1.18 -9.90 8.75
CA THR A 306 0.05 -10.83 8.68
C THR A 306 0.13 -11.80 7.52
N VAL A 307 0.91 -11.47 6.48
CA VAL A 307 1.07 -12.24 5.24
C VAL A 307 2.55 -12.48 4.97
N SER A 308 2.87 -13.64 4.45
CA SER A 308 4.23 -13.99 4.01
C SER A 308 4.24 -14.57 2.61
N MET A 309 5.35 -14.38 1.90
CA MET A 309 5.61 -14.98 0.59
C MET A 309 7.05 -15.49 0.54
N THR A 310 7.30 -16.52 -0.27
CA THR A 310 8.67 -16.94 -0.58
C THR A 310 9.18 -16.19 -1.81
N PHE A 311 10.26 -15.44 -1.64
CA PHE A 311 11.03 -14.86 -2.74
C PHE A 311 12.22 -15.77 -3.03
N GLN A 312 12.40 -16.14 -4.27
CA GLN A 312 13.49 -17.05 -4.66
C GLN A 312 14.13 -16.63 -5.98
N VAL A 313 15.35 -17.12 -6.18
CA VAL A 313 16.06 -16.96 -7.44
C VAL A 313 15.23 -17.54 -8.59
N ASN A 314 15.19 -16.83 -9.73
CA ASN A 314 14.53 -17.32 -10.92
C ASN A 314 15.34 -18.46 -11.54
N THR A 315 14.77 -19.67 -11.55
CA THR A 315 15.35 -20.90 -12.11
C THR A 315 14.71 -21.32 -13.43
N SER A 316 13.94 -20.43 -14.07
CA SER A 316 13.30 -20.73 -15.34
C SER A 316 14.32 -20.85 -16.48
N PRO A 317 13.97 -21.51 -17.59
CA PRO A 317 14.83 -21.57 -18.78
C PRO A 317 15.13 -20.19 -19.41
N PHE A 318 14.42 -19.15 -18.97
CA PHE A 318 14.62 -17.77 -19.43
C PHE A 318 15.38 -16.90 -18.44
N ALA A 319 15.80 -17.45 -17.30
CA ALA A 319 16.60 -16.72 -16.31
C ALA A 319 17.83 -16.08 -16.95
N GLY A 320 18.04 -14.78 -16.67
CA GLY A 320 19.16 -14.00 -17.17
C GLY A 320 18.98 -13.41 -18.56
N LYS A 321 17.84 -13.60 -19.20
CA LYS A 321 17.59 -12.98 -20.52
C LYS A 321 17.16 -11.52 -20.40
N GLU A 322 16.50 -11.14 -19.33
CA GLU A 322 15.79 -9.86 -19.20
C GLU A 322 16.29 -9.01 -18.02
N GLY A 323 16.73 -9.63 -16.93
CA GLY A 323 17.18 -8.94 -15.73
C GLY A 323 18.69 -8.83 -15.59
N LYS A 324 19.12 -7.88 -14.75
CA LYS A 324 20.53 -7.65 -14.41
C LYS A 324 20.96 -8.35 -13.13
N TYR A 325 20.03 -8.51 -12.19
CA TYR A 325 20.28 -9.03 -10.84
C TYR A 325 19.56 -10.36 -10.66
N LEU A 326 20.33 -11.45 -10.54
CA LEU A 326 19.85 -12.82 -10.68
C LEU A 326 20.27 -13.73 -9.52
N THR A 327 21.25 -13.32 -8.71
CA THR A 327 21.86 -14.19 -7.72
C THR A 327 21.20 -14.05 -6.36
N SER A 328 21.21 -15.12 -5.55
CA SER A 328 20.70 -15.11 -4.18
C SER A 328 21.38 -14.05 -3.31
N ARG A 329 22.67 -13.80 -3.51
CA ARG A 329 23.40 -12.74 -2.81
C ARG A 329 22.85 -11.36 -3.13
N GLN A 330 22.61 -11.04 -4.41
CA GLN A 330 22.04 -9.75 -4.82
C GLN A 330 20.62 -9.57 -4.28
N LEU A 331 19.82 -10.66 -4.31
CA LEU A 331 18.48 -10.66 -3.74
C LEU A 331 18.52 -10.39 -2.23
N LYS A 332 19.40 -11.08 -1.50
CA LYS A 332 19.62 -10.87 -0.07
C LYS A 332 20.01 -9.44 0.25
N GLU A 333 21.06 -8.91 -0.39
CA GLU A 333 21.54 -7.54 -0.20
C GLU A 333 20.44 -6.50 -0.47
N ARG A 334 19.58 -6.76 -1.46
CA ARG A 334 18.44 -5.88 -1.76
C ARG A 334 17.37 -5.93 -0.67
N LEU A 335 17.02 -7.13 -0.19
CA LEU A 335 16.04 -7.30 0.89
C LEU A 335 16.56 -6.72 2.22
N GLU A 336 17.84 -6.92 2.54
CA GLU A 336 18.46 -6.31 3.73
C GLU A 336 18.42 -4.77 3.66
N ARG A 337 18.63 -4.19 2.49
CA ARG A 337 18.50 -2.74 2.29
C ARG A 337 17.07 -2.26 2.49
N GLU A 338 16.09 -3.04 2.06
CA GLU A 338 14.68 -2.71 2.30
C GLU A 338 14.34 -2.67 3.79
N LEU A 339 14.87 -3.59 4.59
CA LEU A 339 14.64 -3.65 6.04
C LEU A 339 15.10 -2.38 6.78
N ILE A 340 16.04 -1.61 6.23
CA ILE A 340 16.49 -0.35 6.84
C ILE A 340 15.36 0.68 6.86
N HIS A 341 14.55 0.72 5.81
CA HIS A 341 13.49 1.72 5.63
C HIS A 341 12.11 1.19 6.00
N ASN A 342 11.89 -0.10 5.81
CA ASN A 342 10.59 -0.74 5.91
C ASN A 342 10.51 -1.60 7.18
N VAL A 343 10.15 -0.98 8.30
CA VAL A 343 10.07 -1.66 9.62
C VAL A 343 8.94 -2.68 9.72
N ALA A 344 7.93 -2.59 8.85
CA ALA A 344 6.83 -3.54 8.80
C ALA A 344 7.18 -4.82 8.01
N LEU A 345 8.36 -4.86 7.40
CA LEU A 345 8.86 -6.02 6.66
C LEU A 345 9.71 -6.92 7.56
N ARG A 346 9.58 -8.22 7.42
CA ARG A 346 10.51 -9.20 7.99
C ARG A 346 11.04 -10.11 6.89
N VAL A 347 12.31 -10.43 6.95
CA VAL A 347 12.97 -11.33 6.00
C VAL A 347 13.68 -12.42 6.80
N GLU A 348 13.34 -13.66 6.50
CA GLU A 348 13.95 -14.85 7.11
C GLU A 348 14.61 -15.68 6.01
N GLU A 349 15.85 -16.12 6.25
CA GLU A 349 16.51 -17.08 5.37
C GLU A 349 15.92 -18.46 5.58
N GLY A 350 15.52 -19.12 4.49
CA GLY A 350 15.07 -20.50 4.53
C GLY A 350 16.22 -21.50 4.72
N THR A 351 15.87 -22.77 4.83
CA THR A 351 16.86 -23.87 4.79
C THR A 351 17.57 -23.96 3.43
N ASP A 352 16.95 -23.45 2.38
CA ASP A 352 17.49 -23.30 1.03
C ASP A 352 18.02 -21.85 0.87
N PRO A 353 19.33 -21.66 0.63
CA PRO A 353 19.96 -20.33 0.55
C PRO A 353 19.49 -19.51 -0.67
N GLU A 354 18.73 -20.11 -1.57
CA GLU A 354 18.12 -19.42 -2.72
C GLU A 354 16.71 -18.90 -2.43
N LYS A 355 16.17 -19.14 -1.21
CA LYS A 355 14.82 -18.78 -0.81
C LYS A 355 14.80 -17.93 0.45
N PHE A 356 14.01 -16.89 0.39
CA PHE A 356 13.78 -15.94 1.48
C PHE A 356 12.29 -15.89 1.78
N LYS A 357 11.93 -16.10 3.05
CA LYS A 357 10.57 -15.85 3.50
C LYS A 357 10.44 -14.35 3.82
N VAL A 358 9.62 -13.68 3.06
CA VAL A 358 9.38 -12.24 3.18
C VAL A 358 7.98 -12.04 3.73
N SER A 359 7.88 -11.40 4.89
CA SER A 359 6.61 -11.19 5.59
C SER A 359 6.29 -9.69 5.65
N GLY A 360 5.05 -9.34 5.36
CA GLY A 360 4.55 -7.97 5.32
C GLY A 360 3.13 -7.85 5.87
N ARG A 361 2.61 -6.62 5.90
CA ARG A 361 1.29 -6.31 6.45
C ARG A 361 0.13 -6.82 5.60
N GLY A 362 0.33 -6.93 4.29
CA GLY A 362 -0.66 -7.39 3.34
C GLY A 362 -0.07 -7.66 1.97
N GLU A 363 -0.93 -8.11 1.04
CA GLU A 363 -0.52 -8.44 -0.33
C GLU A 363 -0.01 -7.23 -1.10
N LEU A 364 -0.65 -6.05 -0.94
CA LEU A 364 -0.25 -4.83 -1.61
C LEU A 364 1.14 -4.38 -1.15
N HIS A 365 1.45 -4.49 0.14
CA HIS A 365 2.77 -4.15 0.67
C HIS A 365 3.88 -4.98 0.00
N LEU A 366 3.67 -6.30 -0.13
CA LEU A 366 4.63 -7.20 -0.77
C LEU A 366 4.68 -7.00 -2.30
N SER A 367 3.55 -6.75 -2.96
CA SER A 367 3.51 -6.50 -4.41
C SER A 367 4.23 -5.20 -4.80
N VAL A 368 4.14 -4.16 -3.98
CA VAL A 368 4.89 -2.91 -4.16
C VAL A 368 6.40 -3.16 -4.09
N LEU A 369 6.86 -3.97 -3.14
CA LEU A 369 8.27 -4.36 -3.02
C LEU A 369 8.73 -5.14 -4.27
N ILE A 370 7.97 -6.15 -4.70
CA ILE A 370 8.29 -6.94 -5.90
C ILE A 370 8.37 -6.05 -7.14
N GLU A 371 7.41 -5.13 -7.30
CA GLU A 371 7.40 -4.21 -8.45
C GLU A 371 8.57 -3.22 -8.40
N SER A 372 8.97 -2.74 -7.21
CA SER A 372 10.18 -1.93 -7.04
C SER A 372 11.42 -2.68 -7.50
N MET A 373 11.59 -3.92 -7.04
CA MET A 373 12.71 -4.78 -7.44
C MET A 373 12.71 -5.06 -8.94
N ARG A 374 11.52 -5.32 -9.53
CA ARG A 374 11.35 -5.51 -10.97
C ARG A 374 11.86 -4.30 -11.76
N ARG A 375 11.49 -3.09 -11.37
CA ARG A 375 11.93 -1.82 -12.01
C ARG A 375 13.42 -1.54 -11.83
N GLU A 376 14.00 -1.99 -10.73
CA GLU A 376 15.45 -1.93 -10.50
C GLU A 376 16.24 -2.91 -11.38
N GLY A 377 15.59 -3.87 -12.00
CA GLY A 377 16.20 -4.84 -12.92
C GLY A 377 16.43 -6.22 -12.33
N PHE A 378 15.75 -6.57 -11.24
CA PHE A 378 15.79 -7.91 -10.66
C PHE A 378 14.92 -8.90 -11.44
N GLU A 379 15.38 -10.15 -11.52
CA GLU A 379 14.56 -11.32 -11.84
C GLU A 379 14.41 -12.18 -10.60
N LEU A 380 13.19 -12.55 -10.27
CA LEU A 380 12.89 -13.44 -9.15
C LEU A 380 11.65 -14.27 -9.43
N ALA A 381 11.46 -15.32 -8.66
CA ALA A 381 10.20 -16.05 -8.62
C ALA A 381 9.59 -15.93 -7.23
N VAL A 382 8.27 -15.76 -7.16
CA VAL A 382 7.55 -15.56 -5.91
C VAL A 382 6.42 -16.58 -5.76
N SER A 383 6.20 -17.02 -4.52
CA SER A 383 5.12 -17.95 -4.18
C SER A 383 3.79 -17.23 -3.99
N ARG A 384 2.71 -18.00 -3.86
CA ARG A 384 1.42 -17.52 -3.38
C ARG A 384 1.57 -16.86 -2.00
N PRO A 385 0.84 -15.76 -1.72
CA PRO A 385 0.73 -15.23 -0.37
C PRO A 385 0.12 -16.25 0.60
N GLU A 386 0.69 -16.35 1.80
CA GLU A 386 0.22 -17.20 2.89
C GLU A 386 0.02 -16.37 4.14
N VAL A 387 -1.06 -16.62 4.89
CA VAL A 387 -1.29 -15.95 6.16
C VAL A 387 -0.37 -16.48 7.25
N ILE A 388 0.01 -15.62 8.17
CA ILE A 388 0.87 -15.97 9.31
C ILE A 388 -0.01 -16.39 10.47
N PHE A 389 0.08 -17.67 10.84
CA PHE A 389 -0.56 -18.20 12.05
C PHE A 389 0.28 -17.88 13.28
N ARG A 390 -0.40 -17.66 14.42
CA ARG A 390 0.24 -17.40 15.71
C ARG A 390 -0.38 -18.24 16.80
N GLU A 391 0.40 -18.54 17.82
CA GLU A 391 -0.11 -19.11 19.05
C GLU A 391 -0.39 -17.99 20.05
N VAL A 392 -1.66 -17.85 20.44
CA VAL A 392 -2.11 -16.87 21.44
C VAL A 392 -2.82 -17.68 22.53
N ASP A 393 -2.37 -17.57 23.78
CA ASP A 393 -2.91 -18.29 24.94
C ASP A 393 -3.04 -19.81 24.76
N GLY A 394 -2.15 -20.40 23.94
CA GLY A 394 -2.12 -21.85 23.65
C GLY A 394 -3.07 -22.30 22.53
N GLU A 395 -3.74 -21.37 21.86
CA GLU A 395 -4.55 -21.62 20.67
C GLU A 395 -3.88 -21.08 19.40
N ILE A 396 -4.01 -21.83 18.30
CA ILE A 396 -3.54 -21.36 16.99
C ILE A 396 -4.55 -20.36 16.47
N CYS A 397 -4.08 -19.14 16.27
CA CYS A 397 -4.84 -18.01 15.76
C CYS A 397 -4.41 -17.63 14.34
N GLU A 398 -5.35 -17.14 13.56
CA GLU A 398 -5.15 -16.57 12.23
C GLU A 398 -5.61 -15.11 12.19
N PRO A 399 -5.09 -14.30 11.25
CA PRO A 399 -5.53 -12.93 11.09
C PRO A 399 -6.94 -12.86 10.49
N TYR A 400 -7.77 -11.98 11.04
CA TYR A 400 -9.10 -11.62 10.54
C TYR A 400 -9.11 -10.20 10.03
N GLU A 401 -9.92 -9.96 9.02
CA GLU A 401 -10.11 -8.65 8.42
C GLU A 401 -11.57 -8.22 8.48
N GLN A 402 -11.76 -6.94 8.67
CA GLN A 402 -13.02 -6.30 8.40
C GLN A 402 -13.09 -6.03 6.90
N LEU A 403 -14.06 -6.64 6.23
CA LEU A 403 -14.32 -6.49 4.82
C LEU A 403 -15.60 -5.70 4.63
N THR A 404 -15.54 -4.68 3.79
CA THR A 404 -16.72 -3.95 3.29
C THR A 404 -16.81 -4.13 1.79
N VAL A 405 -17.94 -4.58 1.32
CA VAL A 405 -18.26 -4.64 -0.12
C VAL A 405 -19.51 -3.81 -0.41
N ASP A 406 -19.47 -3.08 -1.51
CA ASP A 406 -20.59 -2.31 -2.02
C ASP A 406 -20.94 -2.85 -3.42
N VAL A 407 -22.14 -3.39 -3.59
CA VAL A 407 -22.56 -4.14 -4.77
C VAL A 407 -23.95 -3.73 -5.21
N GLU A 408 -24.30 -3.99 -6.46
CA GLU A 408 -25.67 -3.87 -6.94
C GLU A 408 -26.56 -4.92 -6.24
N GLU A 409 -27.81 -4.57 -5.97
CA GLU A 409 -28.78 -5.44 -5.28
C GLU A 409 -28.93 -6.80 -5.98
N ASN A 410 -28.80 -6.83 -7.30
CA ASN A 410 -28.87 -8.06 -8.11
C ASN A 410 -27.69 -9.02 -7.85
N ASP A 411 -26.52 -8.51 -7.49
CA ASP A 411 -25.28 -9.29 -7.28
C ASP A 411 -25.14 -9.73 -5.82
N GLN A 412 -25.92 -9.14 -4.90
CA GLN A 412 -25.85 -9.37 -3.46
C GLN A 412 -25.82 -10.86 -3.10
N GLY A 413 -26.76 -11.65 -3.62
CA GLY A 413 -26.87 -13.08 -3.30
C GLY A 413 -25.63 -13.88 -3.69
N THR A 414 -25.07 -13.61 -4.86
CA THR A 414 -23.85 -14.27 -5.36
C THR A 414 -22.64 -13.94 -4.50
N ILE A 415 -22.50 -12.67 -4.09
CA ILE A 415 -21.39 -12.24 -3.25
C ILE A 415 -21.52 -12.78 -1.83
N MET A 416 -22.72 -12.78 -1.25
CA MET A 416 -22.96 -13.37 0.07
C MET A 416 -22.64 -14.88 0.09
N GLU A 417 -23.00 -15.63 -0.95
CA GLU A 417 -22.65 -17.04 -1.08
C GLU A 417 -21.13 -17.24 -1.20
N ALA A 418 -20.46 -16.44 -2.04
CA ALA A 418 -19.01 -16.51 -2.21
C ALA A 418 -18.25 -16.22 -0.90
N LEU A 419 -18.66 -15.18 -0.16
CA LEU A 419 -18.06 -14.83 1.12
C LEU A 419 -18.35 -15.86 2.22
N GLY A 420 -19.56 -16.43 2.23
CA GLY A 420 -19.92 -17.51 3.16
C GLY A 420 -19.04 -18.77 2.95
N ASN A 421 -18.79 -19.16 1.69
CA ASN A 421 -17.90 -20.26 1.34
C ASN A 421 -16.43 -19.98 1.76
N ARG A 422 -16.05 -18.72 1.87
CA ARG A 422 -14.74 -18.24 2.30
C ARG A 422 -14.69 -17.94 3.81
N LYS A 423 -15.70 -18.36 4.57
CA LYS A 423 -15.82 -18.24 6.03
C LYS A 423 -16.00 -16.81 6.54
N GLY A 424 -16.54 -15.93 5.70
CA GLY A 424 -16.93 -14.58 6.10
C GLY A 424 -18.20 -14.61 6.95
N GLU A 425 -18.19 -13.85 8.04
CA GLU A 425 -19.34 -13.61 8.93
C GLU A 425 -19.93 -12.24 8.65
N LEU A 426 -21.17 -12.18 8.15
CA LEU A 426 -21.88 -10.92 7.92
C LEU A 426 -22.16 -10.21 9.27
N LYS A 427 -21.75 -8.97 9.37
CA LYS A 427 -21.97 -8.12 10.55
C LYS A 427 -23.07 -7.10 10.33
N ASP A 428 -23.10 -6.48 9.15
CA ASP A 428 -24.10 -5.46 8.83
C ASP A 428 -24.44 -5.47 7.34
N MET A 429 -25.66 -5.02 7.02
CA MET A 429 -26.16 -4.90 5.65
C MET A 429 -27.01 -3.64 5.51
N VAL A 430 -26.54 -2.68 4.72
CA VAL A 430 -27.18 -1.39 4.54
C VAL A 430 -27.53 -1.19 3.06
N PRO A 431 -28.82 -1.33 2.69
CA PRO A 431 -29.26 -0.98 1.33
C PRO A 431 -29.28 0.54 1.16
N ASP A 432 -28.81 1.01 0.00
CA ASP A 432 -29.02 2.40 -0.38
C ASP A 432 -30.36 2.56 -1.13
N SER A 433 -30.89 3.78 -1.16
CA SER A 433 -32.14 4.09 -1.89
C SER A 433 -31.97 4.07 -3.42
N LYS A 434 -30.79 3.70 -3.95
CA LYS A 434 -30.43 3.75 -5.39
C LYS A 434 -30.17 2.38 -6.00
N GLY A 435 -30.45 1.29 -5.28
CA GLY A 435 -30.31 -0.09 -5.77
C GLY A 435 -28.92 -0.69 -5.53
N ARG A 436 -28.13 -0.12 -4.60
CA ARG A 436 -26.89 -0.73 -4.12
C ARG A 436 -27.04 -1.17 -2.66
N VAL A 437 -26.22 -2.15 -2.27
CA VAL A 437 -26.19 -2.70 -0.94
C VAL A 437 -24.74 -2.74 -0.44
N ARG A 438 -24.51 -2.17 0.72
CA ARG A 438 -23.25 -2.29 1.44
C ARG A 438 -23.34 -3.46 2.41
N LEU A 439 -22.33 -4.33 2.38
CA LEU A 439 -22.21 -5.50 3.25
C LEU A 439 -20.90 -5.40 4.03
N ASP A 440 -20.98 -5.48 5.35
CA ASP A 440 -19.83 -5.49 6.24
C ASP A 440 -19.62 -6.89 6.85
N TYR A 441 -18.41 -7.44 6.71
CA TYR A 441 -18.04 -8.78 7.15
C TYR A 441 -16.83 -8.77 8.06
N ILE A 442 -16.71 -9.77 8.93
CA ILE A 442 -15.44 -10.22 9.50
C ILE A 442 -15.08 -11.54 8.82
N ILE A 443 -13.89 -11.60 8.23
CA ILE A 443 -13.44 -12.73 7.43
C ILE A 443 -11.98 -13.08 7.74
N PRO A 444 -11.58 -14.38 7.80
CA PRO A 444 -10.17 -14.74 7.86
C PRO A 444 -9.40 -14.18 6.65
N SER A 445 -8.24 -13.56 6.86
CA SER A 445 -7.45 -12.95 5.77
C SER A 445 -7.17 -13.94 4.63
N ARG A 446 -6.95 -15.22 4.93
CA ARG A 446 -6.80 -16.27 3.89
C ARG A 446 -8.04 -16.42 3.01
N GLY A 447 -9.22 -16.03 3.49
CA GLY A 447 -10.47 -16.02 2.72
C GLY A 447 -10.50 -14.97 1.62
N LEU A 448 -9.71 -13.91 1.76
CA LEU A 448 -9.60 -12.83 0.78
C LEU A 448 -8.59 -13.13 -0.32
N ILE A 449 -7.61 -14.02 -0.07
CA ILE A 449 -6.63 -14.41 -1.09
C ILE A 449 -7.34 -14.98 -2.32
N GLY A 450 -7.14 -14.32 -3.47
CA GLY A 450 -7.78 -14.67 -4.74
C GLY A 450 -9.27 -14.32 -4.85
N PHE A 451 -9.83 -13.56 -3.90
CA PHE A 451 -11.23 -13.16 -3.94
C PHE A 451 -11.49 -11.93 -4.82
N GLN A 452 -10.56 -11.01 -4.92
CA GLN A 452 -10.76 -9.75 -5.66
C GLN A 452 -11.09 -10.00 -7.14
N THR A 453 -10.39 -10.92 -7.80
CA THR A 453 -10.66 -11.30 -9.20
C THR A 453 -12.03 -11.96 -9.36
N GLU A 454 -12.43 -12.84 -8.43
CA GLU A 454 -13.76 -13.45 -8.41
C GLU A 454 -14.84 -12.40 -8.19
N PHE A 455 -14.64 -11.49 -7.24
CA PHE A 455 -15.54 -10.40 -6.93
C PHE A 455 -15.77 -9.47 -8.13
N MET A 456 -14.70 -8.99 -8.77
CA MET A 456 -14.81 -8.12 -9.95
C MET A 456 -15.50 -8.80 -11.11
N THR A 457 -15.30 -10.11 -11.29
CA THR A 457 -15.99 -10.88 -12.33
C THR A 457 -17.47 -11.03 -12.02
N SER A 458 -17.82 -11.34 -10.77
CA SER A 458 -19.20 -11.56 -10.32
C SER A 458 -20.03 -10.29 -10.32
N THR A 459 -19.40 -9.13 -10.10
CA THR A 459 -20.07 -7.82 -10.13
C THR A 459 -19.91 -7.08 -11.46
N SER A 460 -19.41 -7.75 -12.51
CA SER A 460 -19.14 -7.13 -13.83
C SER A 460 -18.29 -5.85 -13.74
N GLY A 461 -17.43 -5.74 -12.71
CA GLY A 461 -16.56 -4.61 -12.46
C GLY A 461 -17.23 -3.40 -11.76
N THR A 462 -18.50 -3.48 -11.38
CA THR A 462 -19.23 -2.37 -10.72
C THR A 462 -19.13 -2.41 -9.19
N GLY A 463 -18.70 -3.54 -8.62
CA GLY A 463 -18.55 -3.71 -7.18
C GLY A 463 -17.34 -2.99 -6.63
N LEU A 464 -17.46 -2.49 -5.39
CA LEU A 464 -16.35 -1.92 -4.63
C LEU A 464 -16.03 -2.86 -3.46
N ILE A 465 -14.75 -3.09 -3.23
CA ILE A 465 -14.25 -3.97 -2.17
C ILE A 465 -13.14 -3.28 -1.40
N TYR A 466 -13.27 -3.29 -0.05
CA TYR A 466 -12.29 -2.72 0.86
C TYR A 466 -12.12 -3.64 2.05
N HIS A 467 -10.92 -3.85 2.50
CA HIS A 467 -10.64 -4.66 3.68
C HIS A 467 -9.50 -4.08 4.51
N VAL A 468 -9.50 -4.39 5.79
CA VAL A 468 -8.50 -3.94 6.76
C VAL A 468 -8.32 -4.99 7.83
N PHE A 469 -7.10 -5.20 8.29
CA PHE A 469 -6.82 -6.07 9.44
C PHE A 469 -7.61 -5.63 10.67
N ASP A 470 -8.27 -6.58 11.34
CA ASP A 470 -9.06 -6.34 12.55
C ASP A 470 -8.37 -6.92 13.79
N HIS A 471 -8.20 -8.24 13.85
CA HIS A 471 -7.60 -8.92 14.99
C HIS A 471 -7.04 -10.30 14.62
N TYR A 472 -6.31 -10.93 15.56
CA TYR A 472 -6.01 -12.36 15.53
C TYR A 472 -7.08 -13.11 16.30
N GLY A 473 -7.75 -14.07 15.68
CA GLY A 473 -8.76 -14.93 16.27
C GLY A 473 -8.48 -16.40 16.04
N PRO A 474 -9.22 -17.32 16.70
CA PRO A 474 -9.02 -18.77 16.56
C PRO A 474 -9.05 -19.19 15.10
N ALA A 475 -8.06 -20.01 14.69
CA ALA A 475 -7.98 -20.51 13.34
C ALA A 475 -9.16 -21.43 13.01
N GLN A 476 -9.90 -21.12 11.97
CA GLN A 476 -11.02 -21.94 11.53
C GLN A 476 -10.55 -23.24 10.86
N HIS A 477 -11.16 -24.35 11.21
CA HIS A 477 -10.85 -25.63 10.59
C HIS A 477 -11.26 -25.69 9.12
N GLY A 478 -10.45 -26.37 8.33
CA GLY A 478 -10.65 -26.59 6.89
C GLY A 478 -10.00 -25.52 6.00
N GLY A 479 -9.56 -25.94 4.83
CA GLY A 479 -9.01 -25.06 3.80
C GLY A 479 -10.07 -24.17 3.19
N ILE A 480 -9.64 -23.12 2.50
CA ILE A 480 -10.47 -22.39 1.56
C ILE A 480 -10.46 -23.17 0.26
N ALA A 481 -11.58 -23.20 -0.44
CA ALA A 481 -11.69 -23.91 -1.69
C ALA A 481 -10.61 -23.44 -2.68
N PRO A 482 -9.90 -24.35 -3.35
CA PRO A 482 -8.94 -24.02 -4.38
C PRO A 482 -9.64 -23.31 -5.54
N ARG A 483 -8.85 -22.74 -6.44
CA ARG A 483 -9.33 -22.16 -7.70
C ARG A 483 -10.27 -23.12 -8.44
N LYS A 484 -11.41 -22.64 -8.93
CA LYS A 484 -12.43 -23.45 -9.63
C LYS A 484 -11.91 -24.09 -10.92
N ASN A 485 -10.97 -23.44 -11.60
CA ASN A 485 -10.46 -23.82 -12.90
C ASN A 485 -9.00 -24.26 -12.82
N GLY A 486 -8.66 -25.35 -13.50
CA GLY A 486 -7.27 -25.74 -13.71
C GLY A 486 -6.54 -24.83 -14.69
N VAL A 487 -5.31 -25.20 -15.04
CA VAL A 487 -4.45 -24.42 -15.95
C VAL A 487 -3.99 -25.25 -17.16
N LEU A 488 -3.66 -24.53 -18.23
CA LEU A 488 -3.03 -25.08 -19.42
C LEU A 488 -1.50 -24.96 -19.26
N ILE A 489 -0.80 -26.10 -19.21
CA ILE A 489 0.64 -26.16 -18.93
C ILE A 489 1.39 -26.53 -20.22
N SER A 490 2.35 -25.71 -20.62
CA SER A 490 3.21 -26.04 -21.78
C SER A 490 4.08 -27.27 -21.49
N ASN A 491 4.17 -28.17 -22.45
CA ASN A 491 5.10 -29.32 -22.43
C ASN A 491 6.35 -29.11 -23.29
N SER A 492 6.51 -27.92 -23.87
CA SER A 492 7.53 -27.67 -24.89
C SER A 492 8.12 -26.27 -24.72
N GLN A 493 9.37 -26.13 -25.17
CA GLN A 493 10.06 -24.84 -25.19
C GLN A 493 10.21 -24.35 -26.63
N GLY A 494 9.88 -23.07 -26.88
CA GLY A 494 10.01 -22.43 -28.17
C GLY A 494 8.97 -21.35 -28.40
N LYS A 495 8.80 -20.92 -29.64
CA LYS A 495 7.80 -19.90 -30.01
C LYS A 495 6.42 -20.53 -30.24
N SER A 496 5.42 -19.98 -29.60
CA SER A 496 4.03 -20.38 -29.78
C SER A 496 3.56 -20.13 -31.21
N LEU A 497 2.74 -21.02 -31.72
CA LEU A 497 2.20 -20.95 -33.09
C LEU A 497 0.71 -20.65 -33.09
N GLY A 498 0.28 -19.72 -33.96
CA GLY A 498 -1.12 -19.34 -34.10
C GLY A 498 -2.07 -20.52 -34.30
N PHE A 499 -1.66 -21.53 -35.06
CA PHE A 499 -2.44 -22.75 -35.27
C PHE A 499 -2.64 -23.56 -33.97
N ALA A 500 -1.57 -23.70 -33.16
CA ALA A 500 -1.69 -24.37 -31.87
C ALA A 500 -2.62 -23.60 -30.93
N LEU A 501 -2.44 -22.30 -30.83
CA LEU A 501 -3.25 -21.44 -29.96
C LEU A 501 -4.73 -21.40 -30.36
N TYR A 502 -5.01 -21.44 -31.67
CA TYR A 502 -6.39 -21.55 -32.18
C TYR A 502 -7.09 -22.80 -31.66
N ASN A 503 -6.43 -23.94 -31.67
CA ASN A 503 -6.99 -25.17 -31.12
C ASN A 503 -7.07 -25.18 -29.58
N LEU A 504 -6.15 -24.46 -28.90
CA LEU A 504 -6.10 -24.39 -27.46
C LEU A 504 -7.14 -23.43 -26.87
N GLN A 505 -7.56 -22.38 -27.60
CA GLN A 505 -8.58 -21.45 -27.11
C GLN A 505 -9.98 -22.15 -26.91
N GLU A 506 -10.21 -23.30 -27.53
CA GLU A 506 -11.39 -24.13 -27.22
C GLU A 506 -11.32 -24.81 -25.84
N ARG A 507 -10.12 -24.93 -25.29
CA ARG A 507 -9.89 -25.54 -23.98
C ARG A 507 -9.91 -24.54 -22.84
N GLY A 508 -9.83 -23.24 -23.15
CA GLY A 508 -9.84 -22.20 -22.15
C GLY A 508 -9.27 -20.88 -22.65
N ARG A 509 -9.04 -19.94 -21.72
CA ARG A 509 -8.53 -18.60 -22.04
C ARG A 509 -7.00 -18.58 -21.97
N LEU A 510 -6.37 -18.02 -22.98
CA LEU A 510 -4.91 -18.05 -23.11
C LEU A 510 -4.26 -16.80 -22.51
N PHE A 511 -3.03 -16.95 -22.01
CA PHE A 511 -2.13 -15.87 -21.59
C PHE A 511 -1.12 -15.50 -22.68
N THR A 512 -0.96 -16.35 -23.70
CA THR A 512 0.13 -16.33 -24.68
C THR A 512 -0.38 -15.90 -26.04
N SER A 513 0.35 -15.03 -26.73
CA SER A 513 0.12 -14.63 -28.12
C SER A 513 0.96 -15.48 -29.10
N PRO A 514 0.58 -15.52 -30.39
CA PRO A 514 1.43 -16.14 -31.41
C PRO A 514 2.81 -15.46 -31.48
N GLY A 515 3.86 -16.26 -31.48
CA GLY A 515 5.24 -15.78 -31.52
C GLY A 515 5.90 -15.57 -30.16
N ASP A 516 5.13 -15.60 -29.06
CA ASP A 516 5.69 -15.52 -27.71
C ASP A 516 6.54 -16.76 -27.43
N GLU A 517 7.68 -16.56 -26.77
CA GLU A 517 8.50 -17.66 -26.28
C GLU A 517 7.87 -18.27 -25.02
N VAL A 518 7.78 -19.59 -25.01
CA VAL A 518 7.27 -20.36 -23.88
C VAL A 518 8.24 -21.49 -23.54
N TYR A 519 8.13 -22.02 -22.32
CA TYR A 519 8.96 -23.15 -21.87
C TYR A 519 8.13 -24.24 -21.20
N GLU A 520 8.69 -25.43 -21.04
CA GLU A 520 8.05 -26.55 -20.35
C GLU A 520 7.74 -26.18 -18.88
N GLY A 521 6.51 -26.39 -18.46
CA GLY A 521 6.04 -26.03 -17.12
C GLY A 521 5.52 -24.61 -16.97
N GLN A 522 5.63 -23.76 -18.01
CA GLN A 522 4.97 -22.45 -18.03
C GLN A 522 3.46 -22.64 -18.20
N ILE A 523 2.68 -21.85 -17.46
CA ILE A 523 1.23 -21.79 -17.58
C ILE A 523 0.89 -20.82 -18.72
N VAL A 524 0.24 -21.34 -19.75
CA VAL A 524 -0.08 -20.60 -20.98
C VAL A 524 -1.56 -20.22 -21.07
N GLY A 525 -2.36 -20.60 -20.08
CA GLY A 525 -3.79 -20.25 -20.04
C GLY A 525 -4.54 -20.89 -18.87
N ILE A 526 -5.80 -20.49 -18.73
CA ILE A 526 -6.76 -21.04 -17.78
C ILE A 526 -7.52 -22.14 -18.48
N HIS A 527 -7.61 -23.33 -17.88
CA HIS A 527 -8.41 -24.42 -18.40
C HIS A 527 -9.92 -24.19 -18.10
N ALA A 528 -10.78 -24.53 -19.02
CA ALA A 528 -12.24 -24.41 -18.82
C ALA A 528 -12.80 -25.41 -17.80
N ARG A 529 -12.02 -26.42 -17.40
CA ARG A 529 -12.35 -27.44 -16.39
C ARG A 529 -11.52 -27.27 -15.13
N ASP A 530 -11.85 -27.98 -14.11
CA ASP A 530 -11.21 -27.95 -12.77
C ASP A 530 -9.83 -28.61 -12.70
N ASN A 531 -9.44 -29.41 -13.71
CA ASN A 531 -8.15 -30.11 -13.75
C ASN A 531 -7.12 -29.39 -14.63
N ASP A 532 -5.86 -29.52 -14.27
CA ASP A 532 -4.74 -29.08 -15.11
C ASP A 532 -4.61 -29.91 -16.38
N LEU A 533 -4.27 -29.26 -17.47
CA LEU A 533 -4.08 -29.89 -18.76
C LEU A 533 -2.72 -29.53 -19.36
N VAL A 534 -1.92 -30.56 -19.63
CA VAL A 534 -0.63 -30.41 -20.35
C VAL A 534 -0.89 -30.28 -21.85
N VAL A 535 -0.37 -29.21 -22.45
CA VAL A 535 -0.65 -28.83 -23.84
C VAL A 535 0.63 -28.50 -24.61
N ASN A 536 0.55 -28.58 -25.94
CA ASN A 536 1.65 -28.18 -26.83
C ASN A 536 1.32 -26.91 -27.61
N PRO A 537 1.81 -25.73 -27.18
CA PRO A 537 1.56 -24.46 -27.87
C PRO A 537 2.41 -24.25 -29.14
N LEU A 538 3.30 -25.20 -29.47
CA LEU A 538 4.18 -25.15 -30.61
C LEU A 538 3.74 -26.10 -31.75
N LYS A 539 2.59 -26.77 -31.63
CA LYS A 539 2.14 -27.75 -32.61
C LYS A 539 1.79 -27.06 -33.94
N GLY A 540 2.60 -27.30 -34.97
CA GLY A 540 2.34 -26.80 -36.31
C GLY A 540 1.21 -27.51 -37.03
N LYS A 541 0.66 -26.88 -38.06
CA LYS A 541 -0.31 -27.50 -38.98
C LYS A 541 0.42 -28.60 -39.78
N GLN A 542 -0.05 -29.84 -39.74
CA GLN A 542 0.44 -30.87 -40.63
C GLN A 542 -0.09 -30.63 -42.04
N LEU A 543 0.79 -30.40 -42.97
CA LEU A 543 0.44 -30.26 -44.37
C LEU A 543 0.07 -31.64 -44.94
N THR A 544 -1.22 -31.95 -45.05
CA THR A 544 -1.72 -33.24 -45.48
C THR A 544 -2.10 -33.29 -46.93
N ASN A 545 -2.23 -32.15 -47.67
CA ASN A 545 -2.59 -32.16 -49.08
C ASN A 545 -2.26 -30.87 -49.82
N ILE A 546 -1.55 -30.96 -50.95
CA ILE A 546 -1.14 -29.84 -51.82
C ILE A 546 -2.37 -29.09 -52.41
N ARG A 547 -3.50 -29.75 -52.56
CA ARG A 547 -4.74 -29.17 -53.14
C ARG A 547 -5.55 -28.30 -52.15
N ALA A 548 -5.27 -28.35 -50.87
CA ALA A 548 -5.98 -27.57 -49.83
C ALA A 548 -5.23 -26.26 -49.47
N ALA A 549 -4.06 -26.00 -50.03
CA ALA A 549 -3.23 -24.80 -49.71
C ALA A 549 -3.86 -23.46 -50.15
N GLY A 550 -4.93 -23.47 -50.92
CA GLY A 550 -5.63 -22.27 -51.40
C GLY A 550 -6.89 -21.88 -50.58
N LYS A 551 -7.27 -22.64 -49.56
CA LYS A 551 -8.41 -22.36 -48.65
C LYS A 551 -7.99 -22.45 -47.20
N ASP A 552 -7.05 -21.63 -46.77
CA ASP A 552 -6.83 -21.45 -45.36
C ASP A 552 -7.82 -20.38 -44.85
N ASP A 553 -8.78 -20.80 -44.03
CA ASP A 553 -9.61 -19.87 -43.29
C ASP A 553 -8.73 -19.02 -42.37
N ALA A 554 -9.05 -17.74 -42.26
CA ALA A 554 -8.33 -16.83 -41.38
C ALA A 554 -8.45 -17.34 -39.94
N ILE A 555 -7.31 -17.53 -39.28
CA ILE A 555 -7.24 -17.91 -37.88
C ILE A 555 -7.61 -16.69 -37.03
N ILE A 556 -8.76 -16.76 -36.36
CA ILE A 556 -9.21 -15.72 -35.42
C ILE A 556 -8.87 -16.18 -34.00
N LEU A 557 -8.00 -15.45 -33.34
CA LEU A 557 -7.63 -15.69 -31.95
C LEU A 557 -8.32 -14.68 -31.03
N THR A 558 -8.83 -15.17 -29.92
CA THR A 558 -9.27 -14.32 -28.82
C THR A 558 -8.02 -13.64 -28.21
N PRO A 559 -8.09 -12.33 -27.92
CA PRO A 559 -6.98 -11.64 -27.28
C PRO A 559 -6.54 -12.34 -25.98
N PRO A 560 -5.25 -12.52 -25.74
CA PRO A 560 -4.77 -13.17 -24.52
C PRO A 560 -5.06 -12.32 -23.29
N LEU A 561 -5.27 -12.98 -22.16
CA LEU A 561 -5.33 -12.33 -20.87
C LEU A 561 -3.92 -11.90 -20.46
N LYS A 562 -3.76 -10.64 -20.06
CA LYS A 562 -2.53 -10.14 -19.44
C LYS A 562 -2.86 -9.79 -18.01
N TYR A 563 -2.21 -10.47 -17.09
CA TYR A 563 -2.35 -10.20 -15.66
C TYR A 563 -1.34 -9.16 -15.20
N SER A 564 -1.78 -8.26 -14.32
CA SER A 564 -0.87 -7.48 -13.50
C SER A 564 -0.15 -8.39 -12.50
N LEU A 565 0.86 -7.87 -11.79
CA LEU A 565 1.54 -8.61 -10.75
C LEU A 565 0.56 -9.10 -9.68
N GLU A 566 -0.32 -8.22 -9.20
CA GLU A 566 -1.33 -8.53 -8.19
C GLU A 566 -2.27 -9.63 -8.67
N GLN A 567 -2.81 -9.51 -9.86
CA GLN A 567 -3.68 -10.53 -10.45
C GLN A 567 -2.98 -11.88 -10.61
N ALA A 568 -1.69 -11.88 -10.95
CA ALA A 568 -0.92 -13.11 -11.06
C ALA A 568 -0.69 -13.75 -9.68
N LEU A 569 -0.39 -12.96 -8.64
CA LEU A 569 -0.22 -13.43 -7.27
C LEU A 569 -1.50 -14.02 -6.68
N GLU A 570 -2.64 -13.39 -6.94
CA GLU A 570 -3.95 -13.89 -6.54
C GLU A 570 -4.36 -15.17 -7.26
N PHE A 571 -3.93 -15.29 -8.53
CA PHE A 571 -4.34 -16.40 -9.40
C PHE A 571 -3.65 -17.72 -9.03
N ILE A 572 -2.37 -17.68 -8.64
CA ILE A 572 -1.56 -18.89 -8.46
C ILE A 572 -1.99 -19.74 -7.26
N GLU A 573 -1.79 -21.06 -7.40
CA GLU A 573 -1.95 -22.06 -6.33
C GLU A 573 -0.60 -22.41 -5.68
N GLU A 574 -0.64 -23.27 -4.64
CA GLU A 574 0.54 -23.63 -3.84
C GLU A 574 1.67 -24.28 -4.64
N ASP A 575 1.34 -24.99 -5.73
CA ASP A 575 2.29 -25.64 -6.63
C ASP A 575 2.75 -24.77 -7.80
N GLU A 576 2.39 -23.48 -7.78
CA GLU A 576 2.67 -22.49 -8.82
C GLU A 576 3.54 -21.36 -8.29
N LEU A 577 4.21 -20.66 -9.21
CA LEU A 577 5.04 -19.49 -8.94
C LEU A 577 4.77 -18.41 -9.99
N VAL A 578 4.92 -17.16 -9.57
CA VAL A 578 5.02 -16.02 -10.50
C VAL A 578 6.49 -15.75 -10.76
N GLU A 579 6.89 -15.85 -12.02
CA GLU A 579 8.19 -15.39 -12.52
C GLU A 579 8.10 -13.91 -12.86
N VAL A 580 8.87 -13.10 -12.16
CA VAL A 580 8.91 -11.64 -12.31
C VAL A 580 10.23 -11.23 -12.94
N THR A 581 10.14 -10.54 -14.07
CA THR A 581 11.29 -9.98 -14.78
C THR A 581 11.02 -8.50 -15.11
N PRO A 582 12.03 -7.71 -15.45
CA PRO A 582 11.83 -6.32 -15.86
C PRO A 582 10.84 -6.12 -17.02
N GLN A 583 10.70 -7.11 -17.89
CA GLN A 583 9.90 -7.02 -19.11
C GLN A 583 8.56 -7.75 -19.00
N GLU A 584 8.53 -8.90 -18.31
CA GLU A 584 7.40 -9.83 -18.32
C GLU A 584 7.05 -10.35 -16.94
N ILE A 585 5.78 -10.68 -16.77
CA ILE A 585 5.23 -11.45 -15.65
C ILE A 585 4.70 -12.75 -16.22
N ARG A 586 5.27 -13.88 -15.80
CA ARG A 586 4.90 -15.22 -16.26
C ARG A 586 4.45 -16.06 -15.08
N ILE A 587 3.50 -16.94 -15.30
CA ILE A 587 3.05 -17.92 -14.31
C ILE A 587 3.61 -19.28 -14.70
N ARG A 588 4.13 -20.04 -13.75
CA ARG A 588 4.69 -21.36 -14.00
C ARG A 588 4.43 -22.32 -12.86
N LYS A 589 4.51 -23.62 -13.15
CA LYS A 589 4.53 -24.63 -12.10
C LYS A 589 5.88 -24.58 -11.32
N LYS A 590 5.83 -24.93 -10.05
CA LYS A 590 7.00 -25.05 -9.17
C LYS A 590 8.01 -26.05 -9.73
N TYR A 591 7.51 -27.22 -10.15
CA TYR A 591 8.25 -28.25 -10.86
C TYR A 591 7.96 -28.13 -12.37
N LEU A 592 8.97 -27.80 -13.17
CA LEU A 592 8.78 -27.56 -14.58
C LEU A 592 8.50 -28.83 -15.37
N LYS A 593 9.16 -29.93 -15.03
CA LYS A 593 9.01 -31.20 -15.76
C LYS A 593 7.79 -32.00 -15.28
N GLU A 594 7.08 -32.59 -16.21
CA GLU A 594 5.88 -33.35 -15.91
C GLU A 594 6.11 -34.53 -14.95
N HIS A 595 7.23 -35.23 -15.08
CA HIS A 595 7.55 -36.35 -14.19
C HIS A 595 7.85 -35.90 -12.75
N GLU A 596 8.43 -34.70 -12.56
CA GLU A 596 8.67 -34.10 -11.24
C GLU A 596 7.33 -33.73 -10.57
N ARG A 597 6.40 -33.12 -11.32
CA ARG A 597 5.05 -32.82 -10.82
C ARG A 597 4.29 -34.09 -10.41
N LYS A 598 4.35 -35.15 -11.23
CA LYS A 598 3.74 -36.44 -10.91
C LYS A 598 4.37 -37.12 -9.69
N ARG A 599 5.65 -36.90 -9.41
CA ARG A 599 6.31 -37.42 -8.22
C ARG A 599 5.85 -36.63 -6.98
N ALA A 600 5.88 -35.30 -7.04
CA ALA A 600 5.46 -34.42 -5.94
C ALA A 600 3.97 -34.60 -5.55
N SER A 601 3.10 -34.96 -6.49
CA SER A 601 1.68 -35.24 -6.19
C SER A 601 1.42 -36.60 -5.50
N ARG A 602 2.44 -37.44 -5.38
CA ARG A 602 2.35 -38.78 -4.71
C ARG A 602 2.98 -38.80 -3.32
N GLU A 603 3.83 -37.82 -3.03
CA GLU A 603 4.38 -37.52 -1.71
C GLU A 603 3.39 -36.68 -0.89
#